data_f7ca1e3be7d09ebab0312d6ff67c0b9c
#
_entry.id   f7ca1e3be7d09ebab0312d6ff67c0b9c
#
_cell.length_a   1.000
_cell.length_b   1.000
_cell.length_c   1.000
_cell.angle_alpha   90.00
_cell.angle_beta   90.00
_cell.angle_gamma   90.00
#
_symmetry.space_group_name_H-M   'P 1'
#
loop_
_entity.id
_entity.type
_entity.pdbx_description
1 polymer ?
#
loop_
_entity_poly.entity_id
_entity_poly.type
_entity_poly.pdbx_seq_one_letter_code
_entity_poly.pdbx_strand_id
1 'polypeptide(L)'
;EAQSRLIHWETPPQQILDDANPPFRRWFVGGRTNLCYNAVDRHLDSRGEQLALVVASSETATTRQFTYRQLYRQVNDFAAVLRRLDVSHGDRVVIYMPNMAEAVFAMLACARIGAVHSVVFCGFAAHNLALRLDDAQPKLLITADAGMRSGKVIAYKPLVDAALAAAQAPPAQVLVVSRGLDPDLSLQPGRDLDYASLQREVGQVDVPVQWLESNEPSY
;
A
#
# COMPACT_ATOMS: atom_id res chain seq x y z
N GLU A 1 -28.09 -3.58 -6.17
CA GLU A 1 -28.58 -2.25 -5.74
C GLU A 1 -28.42 -2.01 -4.23
N ALA A 2 -28.90 -2.93 -3.35
CA ALA A 2 -28.83 -2.70 -1.90
C ALA A 2 -27.40 -2.44 -1.41
N GLN A 3 -26.42 -3.18 -1.89
CA GLN A 3 -25.00 -3.04 -1.48
C GLN A 3 -24.37 -1.73 -1.98
N SER A 4 -24.79 -1.18 -3.12
CA SER A 4 -24.26 0.09 -3.62
C SER A 4 -24.55 1.27 -2.70
N ARG A 5 -25.60 1.18 -1.87
CA ARG A 5 -25.98 2.19 -0.87
C ARG A 5 -25.05 2.22 0.34
N LEU A 6 -24.25 1.18 0.54
CA LEU A 6 -23.26 1.10 1.62
C LEU A 6 -21.94 1.82 1.28
N ILE A 7 -21.74 2.12 0.00
CA ILE A 7 -20.55 2.80 -0.52
C ILE A 7 -20.83 4.29 -0.60
N HIS A 8 -19.88 5.11 -0.21
CA HIS A 8 -19.91 6.53 -0.54
C HIS A 8 -19.45 6.71 -1.98
N TRP A 9 -20.27 7.36 -2.77
CA TRP A 9 -19.99 7.72 -4.15
C TRP A 9 -19.80 9.24 -4.25
N GLU A 10 -18.70 9.68 -4.80
CA GLU A 10 -18.53 11.09 -5.22
C GLU A 10 -19.46 11.37 -6.40
N THR A 11 -19.55 10.42 -7.34
CA THR A 11 -20.53 10.39 -8.42
C THR A 11 -21.24 9.05 -8.39
N PRO A 12 -22.57 9.00 -8.18
CA PRO A 12 -23.32 7.74 -8.18
C PRO A 12 -23.23 6.99 -9.52
N PRO A 13 -23.23 5.65 -9.51
CA PRO A 13 -23.19 4.86 -10.73
C PRO A 13 -24.48 5.05 -11.56
N GLN A 14 -24.32 5.09 -12.87
CA GLN A 14 -25.44 5.15 -13.83
C GLN A 14 -26.06 3.77 -14.08
N GLN A 15 -25.23 2.73 -13.99
CA GLN A 15 -25.62 1.34 -14.21
C GLN A 15 -24.91 0.44 -13.19
N ILE A 16 -25.64 -0.50 -12.60
CA ILE A 16 -25.09 -1.41 -11.57
C ILE A 16 -24.23 -2.50 -12.19
N LEU A 17 -24.66 -3.06 -13.31
CA LEU A 17 -23.98 -4.14 -14.01
C LEU A 17 -24.09 -3.90 -15.51
N ASP A 18 -22.97 -3.90 -16.19
CA ASP A 18 -22.85 -4.00 -17.64
C ASP A 18 -22.25 -5.37 -17.97
N ASP A 19 -23.03 -6.20 -18.63
CA ASP A 19 -22.66 -7.55 -19.09
C ASP A 19 -22.67 -7.69 -20.62
N ALA A 20 -22.58 -6.58 -21.34
CA ALA A 20 -22.55 -6.56 -22.81
C ALA A 20 -21.33 -7.28 -23.41
N ASN A 21 -20.25 -7.46 -22.64
CA ASN A 21 -19.02 -8.13 -23.11
C ASN A 21 -18.57 -9.28 -22.15
N PRO A 22 -19.31 -10.41 -22.07
CA PRO A 22 -18.89 -11.53 -21.23
C PRO A 22 -17.56 -12.15 -21.71
N PRO A 23 -16.70 -12.63 -20.80
CA PRO A 23 -16.87 -12.71 -19.35
C PRO A 23 -16.48 -11.41 -18.62
N PHE A 24 -16.07 -10.37 -19.33
CA PHE A 24 -15.54 -9.10 -18.80
C PHE A 24 -16.70 -8.17 -18.44
N ARG A 25 -17.28 -8.40 -17.26
CA ARG A 25 -18.37 -7.57 -16.74
C ARG A 25 -17.82 -6.32 -16.05
N ARG A 26 -18.57 -5.21 -16.19
CA ARG A 26 -18.28 -3.96 -15.49
C ARG A 26 -19.33 -3.70 -14.42
N TRP A 27 -18.89 -3.31 -13.22
CA TRP A 27 -19.77 -3.04 -12.10
C TRP A 27 -19.79 -1.55 -11.78
N PHE A 28 -21.00 -1.05 -11.44
CA PHE A 28 -21.20 0.34 -11.02
C PHE A 28 -20.70 1.37 -12.04
N VAL A 29 -20.97 1.13 -13.31
CA VAL A 29 -20.48 1.92 -14.45
C VAL A 29 -20.80 3.41 -14.28
N GLY A 30 -19.80 4.26 -14.48
CA GLY A 30 -19.90 5.72 -14.31
C GLY A 30 -19.89 6.18 -12.85
N GLY A 31 -19.87 5.24 -11.88
CA GLY A 31 -19.70 5.57 -10.47
C GLY A 31 -18.28 5.98 -10.17
N ARG A 32 -18.09 7.03 -9.36
CA ARG A 32 -16.78 7.45 -8.87
C ARG A 32 -16.70 7.32 -7.36
N THR A 33 -15.68 6.65 -6.90
CA THR A 33 -15.46 6.39 -5.48
C THR A 33 -13.96 6.33 -5.17
N ASN A 34 -13.63 6.20 -3.89
CA ASN A 34 -12.27 5.90 -3.45
C ASN A 34 -12.32 4.90 -2.29
N LEU A 35 -11.52 3.84 -2.38
CA LEU A 35 -11.47 2.78 -1.39
C LEU A 35 -10.97 3.29 -0.03
N CYS A 36 -9.92 4.13 -0.01
CA CYS A 36 -9.40 4.70 1.22
C CYS A 36 -10.43 5.62 1.88
N TYR A 37 -11.12 6.47 1.12
CA TYR A 37 -12.20 7.32 1.65
C TYR A 37 -13.27 6.48 2.32
N ASN A 38 -13.73 5.42 1.66
CA ASN A 38 -14.74 4.53 2.22
C ASN A 38 -14.30 3.76 3.44
N ALA A 39 -13.02 3.39 3.52
CA ALA A 39 -12.46 2.65 4.64
C ALA A 39 -12.11 3.53 5.83
N VAL A 40 -11.75 4.79 5.62
CA VAL A 40 -11.15 5.66 6.65
C VAL A 40 -11.86 7.00 6.76
N ASP A 41 -11.79 7.84 5.72
CA ASP A 41 -12.14 9.27 5.80
C ASP A 41 -13.60 9.51 6.19
N ARG A 42 -14.54 8.77 5.58
CA ARG A 42 -15.97 8.92 5.86
C ARG A 42 -16.37 8.65 7.32
N HIS A 43 -15.48 8.05 8.09
CA HIS A 43 -15.73 7.69 9.49
C HIS A 43 -15.16 8.70 10.48
N LEU A 44 -14.40 9.71 10.03
CA LEU A 44 -13.69 10.64 10.92
C LEU A 44 -14.61 11.46 11.82
N ASP A 45 -15.71 11.97 11.29
CA ASP A 45 -16.62 12.84 12.02
C ASP A 45 -17.40 12.07 13.11
N SER A 46 -17.91 10.89 12.76
CA SER A 46 -18.79 10.12 13.65
C SER A 46 -18.06 9.07 14.49
N ARG A 47 -16.89 8.59 14.03
CA ARG A 47 -16.16 7.47 14.62
C ARG A 47 -14.66 7.73 14.75
N GLY A 48 -14.20 8.99 14.67
CA GLY A 48 -12.79 9.35 14.63
C GLY A 48 -11.94 8.76 15.76
N GLU A 49 -12.51 8.69 16.97
CA GLU A 49 -11.83 8.14 18.15
C GLU A 49 -12.09 6.63 18.36
N GLN A 50 -12.92 6.01 17.51
CA GLN A 50 -13.17 4.58 17.59
C GLN A 50 -11.97 3.81 17.03
N LEU A 51 -11.68 2.64 17.63
CA LEU A 51 -10.64 1.72 17.17
C LEU A 51 -10.94 1.24 15.73
N ALA A 52 -9.98 1.45 14.82
CA ALA A 52 -10.08 1.10 13.42
C ALA A 52 -9.15 -0.05 13.01
N LEU A 53 -7.96 -0.13 13.62
CA LEU A 53 -6.96 -1.14 13.29
C LEU A 53 -6.25 -1.63 14.55
N VAL A 54 -6.15 -2.94 14.69
CA VAL A 54 -5.33 -3.61 15.70
C VAL A 54 -4.30 -4.47 14.97
N VAL A 55 -3.04 -4.26 15.28
CA VAL A 55 -1.92 -5.07 14.75
C VAL A 55 -1.25 -5.76 15.91
N ALA A 56 -1.49 -7.07 16.02
CA ALA A 56 -0.83 -7.93 16.99
C ALA A 56 0.32 -8.66 16.30
N SER A 57 1.53 -8.46 16.78
CA SER A 57 2.74 -9.10 16.24
C SER A 57 3.24 -10.14 17.24
N SER A 58 3.21 -11.41 16.86
CA SER A 58 3.91 -12.47 17.60
C SER A 58 5.43 -12.41 17.42
N GLU A 59 5.90 -11.71 16.39
CA GLU A 59 7.33 -11.55 16.09
C GLU A 59 8.03 -10.67 17.11
N THR A 60 7.39 -9.56 17.48
CA THR A 60 7.93 -8.56 18.41
C THR A 60 7.22 -8.55 19.77
N ALA A 61 6.26 -9.45 19.99
CA ALA A 61 5.41 -9.49 21.16
C ALA A 61 4.72 -8.14 21.47
N THR A 62 4.33 -7.42 20.43
CA THR A 62 3.72 -6.09 20.55
C THR A 62 2.30 -6.07 19.99
N THR A 63 1.48 -5.20 20.56
CA THR A 63 0.16 -4.86 20.01
C THR A 63 0.09 -3.36 19.82
N ARG A 64 -0.18 -2.93 18.58
CA ARG A 64 -0.42 -1.52 18.23
C ARG A 64 -1.88 -1.34 17.89
N GLN A 65 -2.46 -0.24 18.34
CA GLN A 65 -3.87 0.10 18.11
C GLN A 65 -3.95 1.49 17.48
N PHE A 66 -4.86 1.64 16.52
CA PHE A 66 -5.07 2.90 15.82
C PHE A 66 -6.56 3.22 15.76
N THR A 67 -6.95 4.40 16.22
CA THR A 67 -8.28 4.95 15.94
C THR A 67 -8.40 5.33 14.46
N TYR A 68 -9.63 5.62 13.97
CA TYR A 68 -9.80 6.12 12.61
C TYR A 68 -8.98 7.38 12.35
N ARG A 69 -8.92 8.30 13.31
CA ARG A 69 -8.13 9.53 13.19
C ARG A 69 -6.63 9.27 13.15
N GLN A 70 -6.14 8.33 13.94
CA GLN A 70 -4.74 7.93 13.90
C GLN A 70 -4.40 7.20 12.59
N LEU A 71 -5.26 6.28 12.14
CA LEU A 71 -5.09 5.59 10.87
C LEU A 71 -5.09 6.58 9.70
N TYR A 72 -6.02 7.54 9.68
CA TYR A 72 -6.05 8.61 8.68
C TYR A 72 -4.72 9.36 8.59
N ARG A 73 -4.13 9.75 9.72
CA ARG A 73 -2.83 10.44 9.75
C ARG A 73 -1.73 9.57 9.15
N GLN A 74 -1.63 8.30 9.57
CA GLN A 74 -0.60 7.38 9.06
C GLN A 74 -0.74 7.15 7.55
N VAL A 75 -1.96 7.04 7.04
CA VAL A 75 -2.24 6.90 5.61
C VAL A 75 -1.87 8.17 4.83
N ASN A 76 -2.16 9.35 5.38
CA ASN A 76 -1.76 10.62 4.75
C ASN A 76 -0.25 10.80 4.72
N ASP A 77 0.44 10.51 5.82
CA ASP A 77 1.91 10.56 5.88
C ASP A 77 2.52 9.62 4.82
N PHE A 78 2.00 8.40 4.70
CA PHE A 78 2.47 7.46 3.68
C PHE A 78 2.15 7.94 2.26
N ALA A 79 0.96 8.48 2.03
CA ALA A 79 0.55 9.05 0.74
C ALA A 79 1.41 10.25 0.34
N ALA A 80 1.80 11.10 1.30
CA ALA A 80 2.72 12.22 1.07
C ALA A 80 4.11 11.72 0.65
N VAL A 81 4.62 10.67 1.30
CA VAL A 81 5.89 10.03 0.89
C VAL A 81 5.78 9.46 -0.52
N LEU A 82 4.69 8.75 -0.86
CA LEU A 82 4.49 8.23 -2.22
C LEU A 82 4.46 9.36 -3.27
N ARG A 83 3.77 10.46 -2.99
CA ARG A 83 3.75 11.66 -3.86
C ARG A 83 5.13 12.30 -4.00
N ARG A 84 5.91 12.37 -2.91
CA ARG A 84 7.30 12.86 -2.93
C ARG A 84 8.22 12.01 -3.82
N LEU A 85 7.87 10.72 -3.98
CA LEU A 85 8.54 9.77 -4.89
C LEU A 85 7.88 9.71 -6.28
N ASP A 86 7.11 10.73 -6.65
CA ASP A 86 6.39 10.85 -7.92
C ASP A 86 5.37 9.76 -8.20
N VAL A 87 4.97 8.96 -7.22
CA VAL A 87 3.90 7.96 -7.41
C VAL A 87 2.57 8.69 -7.61
N SER A 88 1.88 8.36 -8.69
CA SER A 88 0.65 9.01 -9.13
C SER A 88 -0.43 8.00 -9.51
N HIS A 89 -1.58 8.50 -9.94
CA HIS A 89 -2.70 7.70 -10.44
C HIS A 89 -2.23 6.75 -11.55
N GLY A 90 -2.61 5.47 -11.43
CA GLY A 90 -2.27 4.41 -12.37
C GLY A 90 -0.86 3.83 -12.25
N ASP A 91 0.04 4.44 -11.46
CA ASP A 91 1.35 3.85 -11.19
C ASP A 91 1.21 2.58 -10.36
N ARG A 92 2.02 1.55 -10.67
CA ARG A 92 2.05 0.29 -9.91
C ARG A 92 3.07 0.39 -8.80
N VAL A 93 2.69 -0.12 -7.63
CA VAL A 93 3.53 -0.21 -6.42
C VAL A 93 3.51 -1.65 -5.93
N VAL A 94 4.67 -2.28 -5.83
CA VAL A 94 4.78 -3.61 -5.23
C VAL A 94 5.09 -3.46 -3.74
N ILE A 95 4.34 -4.18 -2.90
CA ILE A 95 4.50 -4.19 -1.43
C ILE A 95 4.97 -5.58 -1.02
N TYR A 96 6.24 -5.70 -0.64
CA TYR A 96 6.87 -6.93 -0.15
C TYR A 96 7.21 -6.76 1.33
N MET A 97 6.21 -6.91 2.18
CA MET A 97 6.29 -6.65 3.63
C MET A 97 5.61 -7.76 4.43
N PRO A 98 6.05 -8.00 5.67
CA PRO A 98 5.33 -8.89 6.60
C PRO A 98 4.00 -8.23 7.05
N ASN A 99 3.20 -8.98 7.82
CA ASN A 99 1.97 -8.47 8.39
C ASN A 99 2.29 -7.43 9.47
N MET A 100 2.35 -6.17 9.09
CA MET A 100 2.63 -5.01 9.93
C MET A 100 1.71 -3.83 9.58
N ALA A 101 1.60 -2.87 10.48
CA ALA A 101 0.70 -1.72 10.29
C ALA A 101 1.04 -0.92 9.02
N GLU A 102 2.31 -0.75 8.76
CA GLU A 102 2.82 0.04 7.63
C GLU A 102 2.45 -0.58 6.27
N ALA A 103 2.26 -1.92 6.20
CA ALA A 103 1.72 -2.56 5.00
C ALA A 103 0.28 -2.12 4.72
N VAL A 104 -0.55 -2.01 5.78
CA VAL A 104 -1.93 -1.49 5.65
C VAL A 104 -1.92 -0.02 5.27
N PHE A 105 -1.03 0.78 5.87
CA PHE A 105 -0.89 2.21 5.52
C PHE A 105 -0.48 2.38 4.05
N ALA A 106 0.47 1.58 3.55
CA ALA A 106 0.91 1.61 2.17
C ALA A 106 -0.23 1.26 1.18
N MET A 107 -1.00 0.18 1.47
CA MET A 107 -2.16 -0.21 0.65
C MET A 107 -3.20 0.92 0.57
N LEU A 108 -3.57 1.47 1.73
CA LEU A 108 -4.57 2.55 1.81
C LEU A 108 -4.04 3.86 1.18
N ALA A 109 -2.74 4.15 1.31
CA ALA A 109 -2.11 5.30 0.68
C ALA A 109 -2.11 5.18 -0.85
N CYS A 110 -1.80 4.00 -1.40
CA CYS A 110 -1.94 3.74 -2.84
C CYS A 110 -3.37 3.96 -3.30
N ALA A 111 -4.35 3.37 -2.61
CA ALA A 111 -5.76 3.56 -2.92
C ALA A 111 -6.19 5.04 -2.83
N ARG A 112 -5.65 5.80 -1.84
CA ARG A 112 -5.92 7.21 -1.66
C ARG A 112 -5.55 8.04 -2.87
N ILE A 113 -4.35 7.79 -3.42
CA ILE A 113 -3.80 8.57 -4.54
C ILE A 113 -4.11 7.97 -5.92
N GLY A 114 -4.86 6.86 -5.98
CA GLY A 114 -5.21 6.18 -7.23
C GLY A 114 -4.07 5.36 -7.84
N ALA A 115 -3.05 5.01 -7.06
CA ALA A 115 -2.02 4.07 -7.48
C ALA A 115 -2.51 2.62 -7.33
N VAL A 116 -2.02 1.74 -8.19
CA VAL A 116 -2.34 0.30 -8.18
C VAL A 116 -1.30 -0.41 -7.32
N HIS A 117 -1.72 -1.11 -6.27
CA HIS A 117 -0.78 -1.85 -5.44
C HIS A 117 -0.88 -3.36 -5.64
N SER A 118 0.28 -4.04 -5.57
CA SER A 118 0.36 -5.49 -5.57
C SER A 118 1.10 -5.95 -4.32
N VAL A 119 0.38 -6.68 -3.45
CA VAL A 119 0.98 -7.23 -2.22
C VAL A 119 1.56 -8.60 -2.50
N VAL A 120 2.86 -8.73 -2.29
CA VAL A 120 3.60 -9.97 -2.50
C VAL A 120 3.92 -10.58 -1.14
N PHE A 121 3.59 -11.86 -0.98
CA PHE A 121 3.89 -12.58 0.25
C PHE A 121 5.39 -12.63 0.54
N CYS A 122 5.80 -12.11 1.68
CA CYS A 122 7.22 -11.99 2.08
C CYS A 122 7.92 -13.32 2.39
N GLY A 123 7.22 -14.44 2.32
CA GLY A 123 7.79 -15.79 2.36
C GLY A 123 8.29 -16.30 1.01
N PHE A 124 8.12 -15.55 -0.08
CA PHE A 124 8.60 -15.93 -1.40
C PHE A 124 10.11 -15.72 -1.52
N ALA A 125 10.75 -16.65 -2.27
CA ALA A 125 12.15 -16.51 -2.66
C ALA A 125 12.35 -15.37 -3.66
N ALA A 126 13.58 -14.86 -3.76
CA ALA A 126 13.95 -13.75 -4.64
C ALA A 126 13.46 -13.92 -6.09
N HIS A 127 13.56 -15.13 -6.65
CA HIS A 127 13.09 -15.41 -8.02
C HIS A 127 11.58 -15.15 -8.19
N ASN A 128 10.75 -15.54 -7.22
CA ASN A 128 9.30 -15.29 -7.28
C ASN A 128 8.97 -13.81 -7.16
N LEU A 129 9.74 -13.05 -6.38
CA LEU A 129 9.60 -11.60 -6.33
C LEU A 129 10.01 -10.98 -7.67
N ALA A 130 11.10 -11.43 -8.30
CA ALA A 130 11.53 -10.94 -9.61
C ALA A 130 10.44 -11.11 -10.67
N LEU A 131 9.79 -12.29 -10.75
CA LEU A 131 8.68 -12.51 -11.67
C LEU A 131 7.50 -11.53 -11.44
N ARG A 132 7.23 -11.16 -10.18
CA ARG A 132 6.18 -10.18 -9.85
C ARG A 132 6.58 -8.76 -10.24
N LEU A 133 7.87 -8.44 -10.13
CA LEU A 133 8.40 -7.15 -10.60
C LEU A 133 8.32 -7.05 -12.13
N ASP A 134 8.65 -8.10 -12.84
CA ASP A 134 8.57 -8.14 -14.31
C ASP A 134 7.13 -8.05 -14.82
N ASP A 135 6.19 -8.71 -14.15
CA ASP A 135 4.76 -8.67 -14.50
C ASP A 135 4.15 -7.28 -14.22
N ALA A 136 4.35 -6.75 -13.01
CA ALA A 136 3.77 -5.49 -12.59
C ALA A 136 4.49 -4.25 -13.16
N GLN A 137 5.79 -4.36 -13.48
CA GLN A 137 6.64 -3.23 -13.86
C GLN A 137 6.43 -2.02 -12.93
N PRO A 138 6.65 -2.18 -11.63
CA PRO A 138 6.27 -1.17 -10.66
C PRO A 138 7.19 0.04 -10.71
N LYS A 139 6.65 1.21 -10.42
CA LYS A 139 7.42 2.42 -10.23
C LYS A 139 8.21 2.40 -8.92
N LEU A 140 7.67 1.75 -7.92
CA LEU A 140 8.24 1.67 -6.57
C LEU A 140 8.06 0.25 -6.00
N LEU A 141 9.09 -0.25 -5.33
CA LEU A 141 9.00 -1.40 -4.42
C LEU A 141 9.06 -0.89 -2.98
N ILE A 142 8.10 -1.32 -2.15
CA ILE A 142 8.10 -1.05 -0.71
C ILE A 142 8.43 -2.35 0.01
N THR A 143 9.38 -2.31 0.95
CA THR A 143 9.77 -3.47 1.75
C THR A 143 10.04 -3.08 3.21
N ALA A 144 10.19 -4.08 4.08
CA ALA A 144 10.72 -3.90 5.43
C ALA A 144 12.20 -4.32 5.50
N ASP A 145 12.89 -3.93 6.57
CA ASP A 145 14.24 -4.42 6.87
C ASP A 145 14.26 -5.95 7.04
N ALA A 146 13.38 -6.47 7.91
CA ALA A 146 13.29 -7.89 8.22
C ALA A 146 11.90 -8.28 8.74
N GLY A 147 11.66 -9.57 8.77
CA GLY A 147 10.59 -10.22 9.51
C GLY A 147 11.12 -11.36 10.35
N MET A 148 10.25 -12.07 11.05
CA MET A 148 10.63 -13.25 11.83
C MET A 148 9.82 -14.47 11.37
N ARG A 149 10.50 -15.61 11.31
CA ARG A 149 9.87 -16.90 11.03
C ARG A 149 10.44 -17.96 11.96
N SER A 150 9.58 -18.62 12.72
CA SER A 150 9.98 -19.67 13.68
C SER A 150 11.08 -19.19 14.64
N GLY A 151 10.96 -17.95 15.14
CA GLY A 151 11.92 -17.35 16.07
C GLY A 151 13.24 -16.86 15.45
N LYS A 152 13.38 -16.92 14.12
CA LYS A 152 14.57 -16.46 13.40
C LYS A 152 14.26 -15.18 12.64
N VAL A 153 15.17 -14.21 12.70
CA VAL A 153 15.12 -13.00 11.87
C VAL A 153 15.45 -13.37 10.42
N ILE A 154 14.62 -12.92 9.50
CA ILE A 154 14.82 -13.06 8.05
C ILE A 154 15.01 -11.65 7.49
N ALA A 155 16.24 -11.31 7.13
CA ALA A 155 16.54 -10.06 6.46
C ALA A 155 15.92 -10.04 5.05
N TYR A 156 15.11 -9.03 4.76
CA TYR A 156 14.45 -8.90 3.44
C TYR A 156 15.33 -8.19 2.42
N LYS A 157 16.21 -7.31 2.87
CA LYS A 157 17.04 -6.54 1.95
C LYS A 157 17.89 -7.40 1.00
N PRO A 158 18.59 -8.47 1.45
CA PRO A 158 19.31 -9.37 0.55
C PRO A 158 18.41 -10.09 -0.46
N LEU A 159 17.17 -10.46 -0.04
CA LEU A 159 16.20 -11.08 -0.93
C LEU A 159 15.70 -10.10 -2.00
N VAL A 160 15.44 -8.86 -1.60
CA VAL A 160 15.05 -7.77 -2.51
C VAL A 160 16.17 -7.47 -3.50
N ASP A 161 17.42 -7.36 -3.05
CA ASP A 161 18.56 -7.10 -3.93
C ASP A 161 18.76 -8.21 -4.96
N ALA A 162 18.64 -9.46 -4.54
CA ALA A 162 18.71 -10.62 -5.44
C ALA A 162 17.54 -10.63 -6.43
N ALA A 163 16.33 -10.23 -6.01
CA ALA A 163 15.17 -10.14 -6.90
C ALA A 163 15.34 -9.03 -7.94
N LEU A 164 15.81 -7.85 -7.52
CA LEU A 164 16.06 -6.71 -8.41
C LEU A 164 17.15 -7.03 -9.43
N ALA A 165 18.20 -7.78 -9.03
CA ALA A 165 19.26 -8.21 -9.93
C ALA A 165 18.79 -9.26 -10.95
N ALA A 166 17.77 -10.05 -10.63
CA ALA A 166 17.20 -11.08 -11.50
C ALA A 166 16.06 -10.58 -12.39
N ALA A 167 15.40 -9.49 -12.01
CA ALA A 167 14.28 -8.92 -12.76
C ALA A 167 14.75 -8.25 -14.06
N GLN A 168 13.91 -8.37 -15.11
CA GLN A 168 14.14 -7.70 -16.41
C GLN A 168 13.71 -6.23 -16.39
N ALA A 169 12.70 -5.89 -15.55
CA ALA A 169 12.16 -4.56 -15.41
C ALA A 169 12.08 -4.14 -13.91
N PRO A 170 13.22 -4.04 -13.20
CA PRO A 170 13.22 -3.66 -11.79
C PRO A 170 12.80 -2.19 -11.62
N PRO A 171 12.10 -1.85 -10.53
CA PRO A 171 11.85 -0.46 -10.18
C PRO A 171 13.14 0.30 -9.89
N ALA A 172 13.16 1.58 -10.22
CA ALA A 172 14.32 2.45 -9.98
C ALA A 172 14.54 2.74 -8.49
N GLN A 173 13.50 2.62 -7.67
CA GLN A 173 13.51 2.99 -6.25
C GLN A 173 12.91 1.89 -5.37
N VAL A 174 13.50 1.75 -4.18
CA VAL A 174 13.01 0.87 -3.11
C VAL A 174 12.80 1.70 -1.85
N LEU A 175 11.60 1.71 -1.33
CA LEU A 175 11.27 2.33 -0.05
C LEU A 175 11.37 1.28 1.06
N VAL A 176 12.27 1.50 2.01
CA VAL A 176 12.53 0.58 3.11
C VAL A 176 11.93 1.11 4.41
N VAL A 177 11.06 0.31 5.02
CA VAL A 177 10.50 0.57 6.34
C VAL A 177 11.27 -0.23 7.36
N SER A 178 12.14 0.44 8.14
CA SER A 178 12.92 -0.23 9.18
C SER A 178 12.06 -0.52 10.41
N ARG A 179 12.13 -1.76 10.88
CA ARG A 179 11.55 -2.24 12.16
C ARG A 179 12.60 -2.35 13.25
N GLY A 180 13.88 -2.12 12.91
CA GLY A 180 15.02 -2.31 13.79
C GLY A 180 15.34 -3.79 14.07
N LEU A 181 14.91 -4.70 13.18
CA LEU A 181 15.14 -6.15 13.33
C LEU A 181 16.41 -6.63 12.63
N ASP A 182 16.88 -5.90 11.61
CA ASP A 182 18.11 -6.20 10.89
C ASP A 182 19.21 -5.19 11.29
N PRO A 183 20.16 -5.60 12.16
CA PRO A 183 21.25 -4.71 12.58
C PRO A 183 22.24 -4.44 11.44
N ASP A 184 22.29 -5.29 10.43
CA ASP A 184 23.20 -5.20 9.28
C ASP A 184 22.54 -4.53 8.06
N LEU A 185 21.35 -3.91 8.24
CA LEU A 185 20.62 -3.24 7.17
C LEU A 185 21.52 -2.20 6.48
N SER A 186 21.77 -2.42 5.20
CA SER A 186 22.51 -1.50 4.35
C SER A 186 21.66 -1.03 3.20
N LEU A 187 21.50 0.29 3.05
CA LEU A 187 20.74 0.92 1.97
C LEU A 187 21.71 1.29 0.83
N GLN A 188 21.37 0.87 -0.39
CA GLN A 188 22.13 1.25 -1.58
C GLN A 188 21.85 2.71 -1.94
N PRO A 189 22.87 3.61 -1.91
CA PRO A 189 22.68 5.02 -2.27
C PRO A 189 22.10 5.19 -3.68
N GLY A 190 21.18 6.15 -3.82
CA GLY A 190 20.54 6.48 -5.09
C GLY A 190 19.36 5.57 -5.48
N ARG A 191 19.19 4.39 -4.85
CA ARG A 191 18.09 3.47 -5.08
C ARG A 191 17.21 3.27 -3.85
N ASP A 192 17.83 3.00 -2.69
CA ASP A 192 17.12 2.65 -1.48
C ASP A 192 16.86 3.88 -0.62
N LEU A 193 15.63 4.03 -0.19
CA LEU A 193 15.15 5.21 0.52
C LEU A 193 14.60 4.78 1.88
N ASP A 194 15.01 5.48 2.95
CA ASP A 194 14.48 5.26 4.28
C ASP A 194 13.12 5.95 4.46
N TYR A 195 12.08 5.17 4.76
CA TYR A 195 10.73 5.69 4.96
C TYR A 195 10.66 6.72 6.09
N ALA A 196 11.31 6.46 7.23
CA ALA A 196 11.24 7.35 8.39
C ALA A 196 11.88 8.71 8.11
N SER A 197 12.95 8.75 7.30
CA SER A 197 13.59 10.00 6.87
C SER A 197 12.68 10.79 5.94
N LEU A 198 12.10 10.14 4.92
CA LEU A 198 11.17 10.79 4.00
C LEU A 198 9.89 11.28 4.71
N GLN A 199 9.35 10.50 5.65
CA GLN A 199 8.20 10.91 6.44
C GLN A 199 8.49 12.21 7.24
N ARG A 200 9.69 12.35 7.80
CA ARG A 200 10.11 13.58 8.48
C ARG A 200 10.26 14.77 7.53
N GLU A 201 10.75 14.51 6.32
CA GLU A 201 10.93 15.56 5.28
C GLU A 201 9.58 16.10 4.79
N VAL A 202 8.61 15.23 4.51
CA VAL A 202 7.30 15.66 4.00
C VAL A 202 6.44 16.30 5.08
N GLY A 203 6.70 16.00 6.36
CA GLY A 203 5.93 16.53 7.48
C GLY A 203 4.46 16.04 7.48
N GLN A 204 3.61 16.75 8.23
CA GLN A 204 2.18 16.47 8.26
C GLN A 204 1.46 17.21 7.15
N VAL A 205 1.02 16.50 6.13
CA VAL A 205 0.31 17.05 4.96
C VAL A 205 -0.96 16.24 4.71
N ASP A 206 -2.07 16.93 4.50
CA ASP A 206 -3.29 16.28 4.02
C ASP A 206 -3.19 16.07 2.50
N VAL A 207 -3.18 14.80 2.10
CA VAL A 207 -3.21 14.40 0.71
C VAL A 207 -4.66 14.11 0.31
N PRO A 208 -5.27 14.88 -0.60
CA PRO A 208 -6.65 14.64 -1.01
C PRO A 208 -6.80 13.28 -1.69
N VAL A 209 -7.98 12.67 -1.53
CA VAL A 209 -8.30 11.42 -2.21
C VAL A 209 -8.46 11.66 -3.71
N GLN A 210 -7.97 10.71 -4.51
CA GLN A 210 -8.23 10.66 -5.94
C GLN A 210 -9.53 9.89 -6.17
N TRP A 211 -10.58 10.55 -6.66
CA TRP A 211 -11.81 9.88 -7.05
C TRP A 211 -11.61 9.11 -8.35
N LEU A 212 -11.93 7.82 -8.34
CA LEU A 212 -11.68 6.89 -9.44
C LEU A 212 -13.01 6.34 -9.98
N GLU A 213 -13.06 6.03 -11.27
CA GLU A 213 -14.17 5.24 -11.82
C GLU A 213 -14.12 3.82 -11.22
N SER A 214 -15.28 3.26 -10.94
CA SER A 214 -15.44 2.02 -10.18
C SER A 214 -14.77 0.78 -10.81
N ASN A 215 -14.47 0.81 -12.09
CA ASN A 215 -13.81 -0.28 -12.81
C ASN A 215 -12.30 -0.02 -13.04
N GLU A 216 -11.76 1.09 -12.53
CA GLU A 216 -10.31 1.31 -12.57
C GLU A 216 -9.58 0.32 -11.66
N PRO A 217 -8.43 -0.23 -12.09
CA PRO A 217 -7.63 -1.11 -11.26
C PRO A 217 -7.16 -0.42 -9.98
N SER A 218 -7.22 -1.11 -8.84
CA SER A 218 -6.71 -0.63 -7.55
C SER A 218 -5.70 -1.60 -6.91
N TYR A 219 -5.73 -2.88 -7.30
CA TYR A 219 -4.80 -3.92 -6.85
C TYR A 219 -4.76 -5.10 -7.83
#